data_a5601ae046d7b08f10e3e0c8c78f3749
#
_entry.id   a5601ae046d7b08f10e3e0c8c78f3749
#
_cell.length_a   1.000
_cell.length_b   1.000
_cell.length_c   1.000
_cell.angle_alpha   90.00
_cell.angle_beta   90.00
_cell.angle_gamma   90.00
#
_symmetry.space_group_name_H-M   'P 1'
#
loop_
_entity.id
_entity.type
_entity.pdbx_description
1 polymer ?
#
loop_
_entity_poly.entity_id
_entity_poly.type
_entity_poly.pdbx_seq_one_letter_code
_entity_poly.pdbx_strand_id
1 'polypeptide(L)'
;MGQKIKALREENNLTLEQVGNAVGVGKSTVRKWENGIIANMRRDKIADLAKVLHTTPAYLMGWKEEVELDNLFRIEKRKFPLLGNIACGTPIFANEEKELYVEAGANIHADFCLKAKGDSMIGARIYDGDIVFIRKQEMVNNGEIAAVIIDDEATLKRVNYYPEKDLLILKAENSQYEDLVYTGEQLNHIII
;
A
#
# COMPACT_ATOMS: atom_id res chain seq x y z
N MET A 1 24.07 25.71 -8.83
CA MET A 1 24.70 24.87 -9.84
C MET A 1 26.03 24.31 -9.35
N GLY A 2 27.06 25.10 -9.04
CA GLY A 2 28.40 24.61 -8.68
C GLY A 2 28.45 23.62 -7.53
N GLN A 3 27.79 23.87 -6.42
CA GLN A 3 27.72 22.93 -5.29
C GLN A 3 27.08 21.59 -5.66
N LYS A 4 26.09 21.57 -6.55
CA LYS A 4 25.49 20.32 -7.06
C LYS A 4 26.47 19.51 -7.90
N ILE A 5 27.25 20.19 -8.76
CA ILE A 5 28.29 19.54 -9.57
C ILE A 5 29.33 18.86 -8.66
N LYS A 6 29.79 19.57 -7.63
CA LYS A 6 30.75 19.04 -6.67
C LYS A 6 30.17 17.83 -5.92
N ALA A 7 28.98 17.94 -5.37
CA ALA A 7 28.33 16.85 -4.63
C ALA A 7 28.18 15.58 -5.48
N LEU A 8 27.64 15.72 -6.72
CA LEU A 8 27.47 14.60 -7.63
C LEU A 8 28.81 13.98 -8.07
N ARG A 9 29.84 14.79 -8.28
CA ARG A 9 31.18 14.29 -8.61
C ARG A 9 31.73 13.43 -7.46
N GLU A 10 31.61 13.91 -6.22
CA GLU A 10 32.09 13.21 -5.03
C GLU A 10 31.27 11.94 -4.77
N GLU A 11 29.97 11.97 -4.94
CA GLU A 11 29.07 10.81 -4.83
C GLU A 11 29.43 9.71 -5.84
N ASN A 12 29.79 10.10 -7.07
CA ASN A 12 30.22 9.17 -8.11
C ASN A 12 31.73 8.82 -8.01
N ASN A 13 32.44 9.25 -6.96
CA ASN A 13 33.86 9.00 -6.73
C ASN A 13 34.74 9.46 -7.89
N LEU A 14 34.41 10.54 -8.59
CA LEU A 14 35.12 11.07 -9.71
C LEU A 14 36.10 12.19 -9.28
N THR A 15 37.26 12.22 -9.89
CA THR A 15 38.25 13.33 -9.75
C THR A 15 37.90 14.48 -10.69
N LEU A 16 38.37 15.70 -10.37
CA LEU A 16 38.21 16.86 -11.26
C LEU A 16 38.78 16.62 -12.66
N GLU A 17 39.83 15.81 -12.74
CA GLU A 17 40.53 15.47 -14.00
C GLU A 17 39.70 14.49 -14.84
N GLN A 18 39.10 13.47 -14.20
CA GLN A 18 38.19 12.52 -14.88
C GLN A 18 36.98 13.23 -15.47
N VAL A 19 36.33 14.08 -14.68
CA VAL A 19 35.20 14.88 -15.17
C VAL A 19 35.64 15.81 -16.29
N GLY A 20 36.78 16.48 -16.15
CA GLY A 20 37.34 17.37 -17.17
C GLY A 20 37.59 16.65 -18.50
N ASN A 21 38.26 15.50 -18.46
CA ASN A 21 38.54 14.69 -19.64
C ASN A 21 37.26 14.21 -20.32
N ALA A 22 36.27 13.74 -19.54
CA ALA A 22 35.00 13.25 -20.08
C ALA A 22 34.18 14.34 -20.76
N VAL A 23 34.22 15.59 -20.25
CA VAL A 23 33.51 16.75 -20.81
C VAL A 23 34.35 17.52 -21.83
N GLY A 24 35.65 17.17 -22.02
CA GLY A 24 36.56 17.82 -22.93
C GLY A 24 36.98 19.23 -22.45
N VAL A 25 37.28 19.37 -21.14
CA VAL A 25 37.80 20.61 -20.53
C VAL A 25 38.90 20.30 -19.50
N GLY A 26 39.70 21.29 -19.15
CA GLY A 26 40.73 21.13 -18.13
C GLY A 26 40.12 21.04 -16.71
N LYS A 27 40.84 20.34 -15.80
CA LYS A 27 40.45 20.24 -14.37
C LYS A 27 40.24 21.62 -13.69
N SER A 28 41.01 22.61 -14.13
CA SER A 28 40.85 23.98 -13.61
C SER A 28 39.49 24.60 -14.00
N THR A 29 38.95 24.23 -15.15
CA THR A 29 37.62 24.67 -15.60
C THR A 29 36.54 24.01 -14.77
N VAL A 30 36.64 22.71 -14.51
CA VAL A 30 35.68 22.00 -13.62
C VAL A 30 35.67 22.61 -12.23
N ARG A 31 36.86 22.91 -11.66
CA ARG A 31 36.97 23.59 -10.36
C ARG A 31 36.31 24.97 -10.36
N LYS A 32 36.43 25.73 -11.45
CA LYS A 32 35.75 27.04 -11.61
C LYS A 32 34.24 26.90 -11.66
N TRP A 33 33.74 25.82 -12.27
CA TRP A 33 32.32 25.50 -12.29
C TRP A 33 31.80 25.16 -10.88
N GLU A 34 32.50 24.28 -10.15
CA GLU A 34 32.14 23.90 -8.78
C GLU A 34 32.10 25.10 -7.82
N ASN A 35 33.06 26.02 -7.98
CA ASN A 35 33.16 27.22 -7.17
C ASN A 35 32.22 28.37 -7.60
N GLY A 36 31.42 28.14 -8.67
CA GLY A 36 30.50 29.15 -9.16
C GLY A 36 31.13 30.35 -9.88
N ILE A 37 32.45 30.30 -10.19
CA ILE A 37 33.19 31.38 -10.85
C ILE A 37 32.73 31.57 -12.29
N ILE A 38 32.28 30.47 -12.94
CA ILE A 38 31.72 30.51 -14.30
C ILE A 38 30.24 30.20 -14.18
N ALA A 39 29.40 31.23 -14.29
CA ALA A 39 27.93 31.10 -14.21
C ALA A 39 27.31 30.65 -15.55
N ASN A 40 27.91 31.04 -16.69
CA ASN A 40 27.39 30.77 -18.04
C ASN A 40 28.12 29.59 -18.68
N MET A 41 27.68 28.38 -18.37
CA MET A 41 28.15 27.19 -19.04
C MET A 41 27.41 26.98 -20.36
N ARG A 42 28.13 26.59 -21.42
CA ARG A 42 27.52 26.30 -22.73
C ARG A 42 26.59 25.09 -22.58
N ARG A 43 25.47 25.08 -23.35
CA ARG A 43 24.43 24.02 -23.27
C ARG A 43 25.00 22.62 -23.55
N ASP A 44 25.90 22.52 -24.54
CA ASP A 44 26.59 21.26 -24.86
C ASP A 44 27.34 20.71 -23.65
N LYS A 45 28.08 21.58 -22.94
CA LYS A 45 28.83 21.19 -21.75
C LYS A 45 27.94 20.81 -20.56
N ILE A 46 26.80 21.45 -20.42
CA ILE A 46 25.81 21.05 -19.38
C ILE A 46 25.28 19.65 -19.68
N ALA A 47 24.96 19.36 -20.94
CA ALA A 47 24.45 18.03 -21.34
C ALA A 47 25.52 16.93 -21.14
N ASP A 48 26.77 17.18 -21.52
CA ASP A 48 27.88 16.23 -21.32
C ASP A 48 28.15 16.01 -19.83
N LEU A 49 28.16 17.09 -19.04
CA LEU A 49 28.38 17.02 -17.59
C LEU A 49 27.26 16.24 -16.88
N ALA A 50 26.01 16.42 -17.31
CA ALA A 50 24.86 15.67 -16.77
C ALA A 50 25.01 14.17 -17.02
N LYS A 51 25.46 13.76 -18.22
CA LYS A 51 25.74 12.34 -18.54
C LYS A 51 26.84 11.76 -17.64
N VAL A 52 27.96 12.48 -17.50
CA VAL A 52 29.11 12.04 -16.68
C VAL A 52 28.76 11.93 -15.21
N LEU A 53 27.89 12.81 -14.71
CA LEU A 53 27.46 12.83 -13.32
C LEU A 53 26.16 12.03 -13.07
N HIS A 54 25.70 11.24 -14.05
CA HIS A 54 24.48 10.43 -13.97
C HIS A 54 23.24 11.20 -13.49
N THR A 55 23.03 12.39 -14.05
CA THR A 55 21.93 13.29 -13.70
C THR A 55 21.31 13.94 -14.95
N THR A 56 20.36 14.85 -14.78
CA THR A 56 19.75 15.59 -15.87
C THR A 56 20.29 17.03 -15.96
N PRO A 57 20.32 17.64 -17.18
CA PRO A 57 20.62 19.06 -17.33
C PRO A 57 19.73 19.96 -16.48
N ALA A 58 18.44 19.63 -16.37
CA ALA A 58 17.45 20.35 -15.58
C ALA A 58 17.84 20.38 -14.11
N TYR A 59 18.23 19.23 -13.54
CA TYR A 59 18.68 19.14 -12.15
C TYR A 59 19.94 19.99 -11.90
N LEU A 60 20.95 19.95 -12.79
CA LEU A 60 22.15 20.75 -12.68
C LEU A 60 21.85 22.26 -12.72
N MET A 61 20.92 22.66 -13.58
CA MET A 61 20.50 24.06 -13.70
C MET A 61 19.65 24.54 -12.53
N GLY A 62 19.23 23.64 -11.64
CA GLY A 62 18.41 23.98 -10.48
C GLY A 62 16.92 24.10 -10.81
N TRP A 63 16.53 23.69 -11.99
CA TRP A 63 15.12 23.50 -12.28
C TRP A 63 14.65 22.34 -11.45
N LYS A 64 13.60 22.56 -10.66
CA LYS A 64 12.87 21.45 -10.08
C LYS A 64 12.23 20.73 -11.27
N GLU A 65 12.56 19.47 -11.45
CA GLU A 65 11.67 18.57 -12.19
C GLU A 65 10.42 18.38 -11.32
N GLU A 66 9.65 19.42 -11.14
CA GLU A 66 8.23 19.25 -10.93
C GLU A 66 7.72 18.75 -12.28
N VAL A 67 7.79 17.44 -12.46
CA VAL A 67 6.91 16.77 -13.39
C VAL A 67 5.54 16.93 -12.74
N GLU A 68 4.90 18.07 -12.97
CA GLU A 68 3.45 18.18 -12.84
C GLU A 68 2.88 17.23 -13.89
N LEU A 69 2.85 15.95 -13.51
CA LEU A 69 2.00 15.00 -14.19
C LEU A 69 0.59 15.35 -13.68
N ASP A 70 -0.12 16.15 -14.45
CA ASP A 70 -1.53 16.53 -14.20
C ASP A 70 -2.45 15.33 -13.92
N ASN A 71 -1.94 14.11 -14.03
CA ASN A 71 -2.61 12.85 -13.84
C ASN A 71 -2.04 12.00 -12.70
N LEU A 72 -1.07 12.48 -11.90
CA LEU A 72 -0.58 11.76 -10.73
C LEU A 72 -1.32 12.21 -9.48
N PHE A 73 -2.32 11.45 -9.12
CA PHE A 73 -2.92 11.56 -7.79
C PHE A 73 -1.97 10.93 -6.77
N ARG A 74 -1.61 11.68 -5.72
CA ARG A 74 -0.90 11.12 -4.58
C ARG A 74 -1.84 10.13 -3.89
N ILE A 75 -1.52 8.85 -3.97
CA ILE A 75 -2.28 7.82 -3.24
C ILE A 75 -1.90 7.97 -1.77
N GLU A 76 -2.80 8.52 -0.98
CA GLU A 76 -2.68 8.47 0.48
C GLU A 76 -2.89 7.03 0.93
N LYS A 77 -1.96 6.53 1.74
CA LYS A 77 -2.03 5.18 2.32
C LYS A 77 -2.41 5.25 3.79
N ARG A 78 -3.18 4.28 4.23
CA ARG A 78 -3.51 4.03 5.63
C ARG A 78 -3.08 2.62 6.02
N LYS A 79 -2.68 2.43 7.28
CA LYS A 79 -2.35 1.12 7.85
C LYS A 79 -3.56 0.57 8.58
N PHE A 80 -3.87 -0.69 8.31
CA PHE A 80 -4.96 -1.43 8.93
C PHE A 80 -4.36 -2.60 9.72
N PRO A 81 -4.71 -2.80 11.01
CA PRO A 81 -4.23 -3.94 11.76
C PRO A 81 -4.78 -5.24 11.19
N LEU A 82 -3.91 -6.25 11.05
CA LEU A 82 -4.29 -7.60 10.63
C LEU A 82 -4.49 -8.45 11.89
N LEU A 83 -5.74 -8.71 12.27
CA LEU A 83 -6.11 -9.35 13.55
C LEU A 83 -6.10 -10.88 13.52
N GLY A 84 -5.73 -11.51 12.39
CA GLY A 84 -5.62 -12.96 12.29
C GLY A 84 -6.36 -13.55 11.09
N ASN A 85 -6.64 -14.86 11.20
CA ASN A 85 -7.38 -15.61 10.17
C ASN A 85 -8.86 -15.68 10.53
N ILE A 86 -9.72 -15.59 9.51
CA ILE A 86 -11.14 -15.84 9.65
C ILE A 86 -11.46 -17.16 8.96
N ALA A 87 -11.91 -18.09 9.70
CA ALA A 87 -12.56 -19.37 9.53
C ALA A 87 -11.87 -20.50 10.31
N CYS A 88 -12.68 -21.27 11.02
CA CYS A 88 -12.35 -22.54 11.68
C CYS A 88 -11.24 -22.47 12.74
N GLY A 89 -11.60 -22.05 13.92
CA GLY A 89 -10.77 -22.18 15.12
C GLY A 89 -10.65 -20.88 15.93
N THR A 90 -10.49 -21.05 17.22
CA THR A 90 -10.40 -19.96 18.20
C THR A 90 -9.71 -18.71 17.69
N PRO A 91 -10.23 -17.50 18.00
CA PRO A 91 -9.52 -16.26 17.69
C PRO A 91 -8.16 -16.36 18.38
N ILE A 92 -7.12 -16.47 17.59
CA ILE A 92 -5.78 -16.28 18.10
C ILE A 92 -5.69 -14.79 18.35
N PHE A 93 -5.90 -14.36 19.59
CA PHE A 93 -5.42 -13.07 20.02
C PHE A 93 -3.96 -13.01 19.63
N ALA A 94 -3.62 -12.07 18.77
CA ALA A 94 -2.26 -11.86 18.32
C ALA A 94 -1.36 -11.84 19.55
N ASN A 95 -0.36 -12.73 19.59
CA ASN A 95 0.73 -12.60 20.53
C ASN A 95 1.27 -11.17 20.39
N GLU A 96 1.37 -10.45 21.49
CA GLU A 96 1.71 -9.03 21.62
C GLU A 96 3.04 -8.62 20.99
N GLU A 97 3.76 -9.51 20.30
CA GLU A 97 5.11 -9.24 19.81
C GLU A 97 5.25 -8.90 18.32
N LYS A 98 4.21 -9.02 17.50
CA LYS A 98 4.23 -8.51 16.11
C LYS A 98 2.84 -8.06 15.66
N GLU A 99 2.54 -6.80 15.85
CA GLU A 99 1.42 -6.16 15.16
C GLU A 99 1.68 -6.19 13.65
N LEU A 100 0.93 -7.02 12.94
CA LEU A 100 0.94 -7.04 11.48
C LEU A 100 -0.02 -5.97 10.96
N TYR A 101 0.46 -5.17 10.02
CA TYR A 101 -0.35 -4.15 9.36
C TYR A 101 -0.38 -4.37 7.86
N VAL A 102 -1.51 -4.07 7.25
CA VAL A 102 -1.68 -4.01 5.79
C VAL A 102 -1.79 -2.55 5.37
N GLU A 103 -0.98 -2.13 4.40
CA GLU A 103 -1.09 -0.81 3.79
C GLU A 103 -2.07 -0.84 2.62
N ALA A 104 -3.04 0.05 2.63
CA ALA A 104 -3.99 0.20 1.53
C ALA A 104 -4.36 1.67 1.33
N GLY A 105 -5.12 1.97 0.27
CA GLY A 105 -5.55 3.33 -0.03
C GLY A 105 -6.39 3.93 1.10
N ALA A 106 -6.16 5.20 1.42
CA ALA A 106 -6.89 5.92 2.48
C ALA A 106 -8.40 6.04 2.23
N ASN A 107 -8.84 5.79 1.00
CA ASN A 107 -10.26 5.74 0.62
C ASN A 107 -10.99 4.47 1.08
N ILE A 108 -10.27 3.48 1.64
CA ILE A 108 -10.88 2.29 2.20
C ILE A 108 -11.42 2.60 3.59
N HIS A 109 -12.71 2.42 3.76
CA HIS A 109 -13.42 2.61 5.03
C HIS A 109 -13.50 1.28 5.78
N ALA A 110 -12.46 0.97 6.54
CA ALA A 110 -12.36 -0.23 7.37
C ALA A 110 -11.67 0.10 8.69
N ASP A 111 -11.83 -0.78 9.67
CA ASP A 111 -11.22 -0.66 11.00
C ASP A 111 -10.05 -1.63 11.18
N PHE A 112 -10.15 -2.83 10.58
CA PHE A 112 -9.12 -3.86 10.63
C PHE A 112 -9.21 -4.78 9.40
N CYS A 113 -8.25 -5.71 9.32
CA CYS A 113 -8.21 -6.75 8.29
C CYS A 113 -8.20 -8.14 8.90
N LEU A 114 -8.73 -9.09 8.15
CA LEU A 114 -8.63 -10.52 8.42
C LEU A 114 -8.12 -11.24 7.17
N LYS A 115 -7.44 -12.36 7.36
CA LYS A 115 -7.03 -13.22 6.26
C LYS A 115 -8.09 -14.31 6.07
N ALA A 116 -8.70 -14.36 4.90
CA ALA A 116 -9.67 -15.39 4.55
C ALA A 116 -8.99 -16.77 4.48
N LYS A 117 -9.70 -17.81 4.97
CA LYS A 117 -9.26 -19.20 4.90
C LYS A 117 -10.39 -20.08 4.38
N GLY A 118 -10.04 -20.98 3.47
CA GLY A 118 -10.99 -21.89 2.85
C GLY A 118 -11.68 -21.31 1.63
N ASP A 119 -12.67 -22.02 1.11
CA ASP A 119 -13.30 -21.75 -0.18
C ASP A 119 -14.81 -21.49 -0.11
N SER A 120 -15.36 -21.31 1.09
CA SER A 120 -16.80 -21.13 1.29
C SER A 120 -17.35 -19.85 0.64
N MET A 121 -16.50 -18.90 0.26
CA MET A 121 -16.90 -17.59 -0.31
C MET A 121 -16.39 -17.37 -1.74
N ILE A 122 -16.00 -18.42 -2.46
CA ILE A 122 -15.43 -18.31 -3.81
C ILE A 122 -16.40 -17.72 -4.84
N GLY A 123 -17.69 -17.93 -4.68
CA GLY A 123 -18.73 -17.32 -5.53
C GLY A 123 -18.81 -15.79 -5.37
N ALA A 124 -18.39 -15.27 -4.22
CA ALA A 124 -18.23 -13.85 -3.97
C ALA A 124 -16.82 -13.34 -4.33
N ARG A 125 -15.99 -14.17 -4.97
CA ARG A 125 -14.59 -13.88 -5.34
C ARG A 125 -13.68 -13.58 -4.14
N ILE A 126 -13.96 -14.23 -3.01
CA ILE A 126 -13.08 -14.23 -1.83
C ILE A 126 -12.44 -15.61 -1.77
N TYR A 127 -11.11 -15.67 -1.93
CA TYR A 127 -10.35 -16.88 -2.03
C TYR A 127 -9.50 -17.12 -0.78
N ASP A 128 -9.05 -18.36 -0.62
CA ASP A 128 -8.11 -18.70 0.46
C ASP A 128 -6.86 -17.83 0.40
N GLY A 129 -6.54 -17.22 1.54
CA GLY A 129 -5.38 -16.32 1.67
C GLY A 129 -5.65 -14.85 1.38
N ASP A 130 -6.82 -14.48 0.88
CA ASP A 130 -7.18 -13.09 0.63
C ASP A 130 -7.22 -12.26 1.92
N ILE A 131 -6.86 -10.98 1.81
CA ILE A 131 -7.01 -10.00 2.90
C ILE A 131 -8.34 -9.28 2.74
N VAL A 132 -9.23 -9.47 3.71
CA VAL A 132 -10.53 -8.81 3.74
C VAL A 132 -10.51 -7.64 4.72
N PHE A 133 -11.00 -6.48 4.28
CA PHE A 133 -11.10 -5.27 5.08
C PHE A 133 -12.46 -5.22 5.75
N ILE A 134 -12.47 -5.18 7.07
CA ILE A 134 -13.67 -5.23 7.90
C ILE A 134 -13.94 -3.86 8.51
N ARG A 135 -15.18 -3.41 8.40
CA ARG A 135 -15.70 -2.25 9.11
C ARG A 135 -16.56 -2.73 10.28
N LYS A 136 -16.27 -2.25 11.47
CA LYS A 136 -17.10 -2.49 12.65
C LYS A 136 -18.42 -1.75 12.50
N GLN A 137 -19.53 -2.45 12.69
CA GLN A 137 -20.86 -1.88 12.66
C GLN A 137 -21.82 -2.75 13.50
N GLU A 138 -22.84 -2.13 14.06
CA GLU A 138 -23.81 -2.82 14.93
C GLU A 138 -24.82 -3.66 14.14
N MET A 139 -25.00 -3.37 12.86
CA MET A 139 -25.95 -4.03 11.98
C MET A 139 -25.41 -4.15 10.57
N VAL A 140 -25.83 -5.19 9.87
CA VAL A 140 -25.58 -5.41 8.44
C VAL A 140 -26.92 -5.50 7.70
N ASN A 141 -26.97 -5.06 6.46
CA ASN A 141 -28.15 -5.21 5.62
C ASN A 141 -28.26 -6.63 5.08
N ASN A 142 -29.49 -7.09 4.87
CA ASN A 142 -29.72 -8.39 4.26
C ASN A 142 -29.04 -8.48 2.89
N GLY A 143 -28.27 -9.55 2.70
CA GLY A 143 -27.49 -9.80 1.50
C GLY A 143 -26.08 -9.25 1.54
N GLU A 144 -25.66 -8.54 2.58
CA GLU A 144 -24.24 -8.16 2.78
C GLU A 144 -23.41 -9.35 3.27
N ILE A 145 -22.11 -9.30 2.95
CA ILE A 145 -21.14 -10.27 3.47
C ILE A 145 -20.55 -9.68 4.76
N ALA A 146 -20.62 -10.46 5.82
CA ALA A 146 -20.10 -10.06 7.12
C ALA A 146 -19.17 -11.12 7.72
N ALA A 147 -18.32 -10.68 8.63
CA ALA A 147 -17.63 -11.55 9.57
C ALA A 147 -18.61 -11.85 10.70
N VAL A 148 -18.91 -13.12 10.89
CA VAL A 148 -19.86 -13.61 11.89
C VAL A 148 -19.10 -14.49 12.87
N ILE A 149 -19.29 -14.28 14.16
CA ILE A 149 -18.76 -15.14 15.23
C ILE A 149 -19.86 -16.05 15.69
N ILE A 150 -19.64 -17.34 15.64
CA ILE A 150 -20.57 -18.40 16.07
C ILE A 150 -19.78 -19.29 17.04
N ASP A 151 -20.24 -19.42 18.29
CA ASP A 151 -19.59 -20.26 19.31
C ASP A 151 -18.04 -20.03 19.36
N ASP A 152 -17.62 -18.75 19.37
CA ASP A 152 -16.21 -18.31 19.38
C ASP A 152 -15.44 -18.56 18.05
N GLU A 153 -16.09 -19.05 17.02
CA GLU A 153 -15.47 -19.21 15.69
C GLU A 153 -15.90 -18.08 14.73
N ALA A 154 -14.93 -17.40 14.14
CA ALA A 154 -15.19 -16.37 13.16
C ALA A 154 -15.30 -16.96 11.76
N THR A 155 -16.33 -16.60 10.99
CA THR A 155 -16.56 -17.03 9.61
C THR A 155 -17.09 -15.91 8.75
N LEU A 156 -16.80 -15.95 7.43
CA LEU A 156 -17.42 -15.05 6.45
C LEU A 156 -18.66 -15.70 5.87
N LYS A 157 -19.79 -14.99 5.91
CA LYS A 157 -21.04 -15.44 5.32
C LYS A 157 -21.83 -14.27 4.73
N ARG A 158 -22.71 -14.56 3.80
CA ARG A 158 -23.76 -13.62 3.41
C ARG A 158 -24.89 -13.71 4.42
N VAL A 159 -25.20 -12.57 5.03
CA VAL A 159 -26.13 -12.47 6.15
C VAL A 159 -27.52 -12.11 5.64
N ASN A 160 -28.56 -12.83 6.11
CA ASN A 160 -29.95 -12.45 5.96
C ASN A 160 -30.64 -12.61 7.32
N TYR A 161 -31.03 -11.51 7.94
CA TYR A 161 -31.68 -11.48 9.22
C TYR A 161 -33.12 -10.96 9.11
N TYR A 162 -34.06 -11.68 9.69
CA TYR A 162 -35.48 -11.39 9.70
C TYR A 162 -35.96 -11.30 11.15
N PRO A 163 -35.89 -10.12 11.77
CA PRO A 163 -36.20 -9.95 13.21
C PRO A 163 -37.66 -10.32 13.56
N GLU A 164 -38.58 -10.12 12.65
CA GLU A 164 -40.00 -10.47 12.84
C GLU A 164 -40.23 -11.99 12.92
N LYS A 165 -39.24 -12.80 12.55
CA LYS A 165 -39.30 -14.27 12.56
C LYS A 165 -38.25 -14.90 13.48
N ASP A 166 -37.50 -14.07 14.19
CA ASP A 166 -36.30 -14.53 14.94
C ASP A 166 -35.45 -15.48 14.09
N LEU A 167 -35.24 -15.14 12.82
CA LEU A 167 -34.56 -16.01 11.84
C LEU A 167 -33.35 -15.34 11.29
N LEU A 168 -32.17 -16.01 11.41
CA LEU A 168 -30.93 -15.67 10.79
C LEU A 168 -30.51 -16.76 9.82
N ILE A 169 -30.22 -16.39 8.58
CA ILE A 169 -29.68 -17.28 7.56
C ILE A 169 -28.30 -16.79 7.16
N LEU A 170 -27.29 -17.62 7.34
CA LEU A 170 -25.92 -17.37 6.96
C LEU A 170 -25.55 -18.24 5.77
N LYS A 171 -25.41 -17.63 4.60
CA LYS A 171 -25.13 -18.33 3.34
C LYS A 171 -23.65 -18.34 3.00
N ALA A 172 -23.17 -19.51 2.57
CA ALA A 172 -21.93 -19.61 1.87
C ALA A 172 -22.12 -19.19 0.39
N GLU A 173 -21.10 -18.62 -0.19
CA GLU A 173 -21.02 -18.33 -1.64
C GLU A 173 -20.27 -19.47 -2.38
N ASN A 174 -20.58 -20.69 -1.99
CA ASN A 174 -20.12 -21.93 -2.62
C ASN A 174 -21.17 -23.01 -2.39
N SER A 175 -21.69 -23.56 -3.47
CA SER A 175 -22.78 -24.56 -3.44
C SER A 175 -22.43 -25.89 -2.78
N GLN A 176 -21.15 -26.12 -2.44
CA GLN A 176 -20.70 -27.30 -1.69
C GLN A 176 -21.00 -27.17 -0.19
N TYR A 177 -21.37 -25.99 0.29
CA TYR A 177 -21.70 -25.72 1.69
C TYR A 177 -23.18 -25.45 1.84
N GLU A 178 -23.75 -26.01 2.88
CA GLU A 178 -25.15 -25.75 3.24
C GLU A 178 -25.31 -24.38 3.93
N ASP A 179 -26.51 -23.80 3.81
CA ASP A 179 -26.88 -22.59 4.54
C ASP A 179 -27.02 -22.92 6.03
N LEU A 180 -26.47 -22.07 6.89
CA LEU A 180 -26.65 -22.18 8.32
C LEU A 180 -27.88 -21.36 8.73
N VAL A 181 -28.82 -21.99 9.43
CA VAL A 181 -30.08 -21.38 9.83
C VAL A 181 -30.20 -21.42 11.37
N TYR A 182 -30.38 -20.25 11.95
CA TYR A 182 -30.49 -20.05 13.38
C TYR A 182 -31.82 -19.37 13.74
N THR A 183 -32.42 -19.80 14.84
CA THR A 183 -33.69 -19.26 15.32
C THR A 183 -33.77 -19.15 16.83
N GLY A 184 -34.51 -18.17 17.35
CA GLY A 184 -34.81 -18.03 18.78
C GLY A 184 -33.53 -17.93 19.63
N GLU A 185 -33.42 -18.77 20.66
CA GLU A 185 -32.31 -18.73 21.62
C GLU A 185 -30.93 -18.96 20.99
N GLN A 186 -30.84 -19.62 19.85
CA GLN A 186 -29.58 -19.84 19.14
C GLN A 186 -28.92 -18.53 18.70
N LEU A 187 -29.69 -17.47 18.48
CA LEU A 187 -29.18 -16.16 18.08
C LEU A 187 -28.31 -15.51 19.16
N ASN A 188 -28.46 -15.88 20.42
CA ASN A 188 -27.69 -15.31 21.52
C ASN A 188 -26.20 -15.66 21.47
N HIS A 189 -25.81 -16.67 20.70
CA HIS A 189 -24.44 -17.14 20.52
C HIS A 189 -23.77 -16.61 19.25
N ILE A 190 -24.44 -15.68 18.55
CA ILE A 190 -23.98 -15.16 17.27
C ILE A 190 -23.74 -13.65 17.37
N ILE A 191 -22.55 -13.22 16.94
CA ILE A 191 -22.15 -11.82 16.84
C ILE A 191 -21.85 -11.52 15.36
N ILE A 192 -22.40 -10.44 14.84
CA ILE A 192 -22.16 -9.99 13.46
C ILE A 192 -21.39 -8.68 13.47
#